data_c94942b5c9487d7dc5834945ad1fd0f2
#
_entry.id   c94942b5c9487d7dc5834945ad1fd0f2
#
_cell.length_a   1.000
_cell.length_b   1.000
_cell.length_c   1.000
_cell.angle_alpha   90.00
_cell.angle_beta   90.00
_cell.angle_gamma   90.00
#
_symmetry.space_group_name_H-M   'P 1'
#
loop_
_entity.id
_entity.type
_entity.pdbx_description
1 polymer ?
#
loop_
_entity_poly.entity_id
_entity_poly.type
_entity_poly.pdbx_seq_one_letter_code
_entity_poly.pdbx_strand_id
1 'polypeptide(L)'
;MRRFLQIIVAFLASGGVAMAQTIDLSTTTIVDLSHAFDSATIHWPTDPSGFELKALHKGTTDKGFFYYANAFCAPEHSGTHIDAPMHFAEGRWTNTDIPVERLVGPAVVIDISVQAAVDPDYRLTRADVLEWEQAHGAIPDSAIVLLRTGWSARWPDLKAYMGDDTPGDASHLHFPSYGPDAAAYLVGERHARMLGVDTASVDHGPSQDFPVHRILGAANVMGLENLTNLDKLPAAGATLVALPMKIAKGSGAPTRVIAFVPR
;
A
#
# COMPACT_ATOMS: atom_id res chain seq x y z
N MET A 1 -27.69 35.50 -57.32
CA MET A 1 -27.42 34.10 -56.96
C MET A 1 -26.11 34.04 -56.14
N ARG A 2 -26.19 33.99 -54.83
CA ARG A 2 -25.00 33.81 -53.92
C ARG A 2 -24.92 32.34 -53.56
N ARG A 3 -23.84 31.67 -53.97
CA ARG A 3 -23.53 30.28 -53.55
C ARG A 3 -22.87 30.30 -52.17
N PHE A 4 -23.51 29.71 -51.17
CA PHE A 4 -22.90 29.41 -49.86
C PHE A 4 -22.04 28.17 -50.02
N LEU A 5 -20.75 28.32 -49.71
CA LEU A 5 -19.80 27.23 -49.63
C LEU A 5 -19.87 26.68 -48.19
N GLN A 6 -20.44 25.47 -48.01
CA GLN A 6 -20.40 24.77 -46.74
C GLN A 6 -19.03 24.08 -46.60
N ILE A 7 -18.24 24.53 -45.62
CA ILE A 7 -17.01 23.85 -45.22
C ILE A 7 -17.41 22.77 -44.23
N ILE A 8 -17.29 21.49 -44.62
CA ILE A 8 -17.42 20.33 -43.72
C ILE A 8 -16.05 20.15 -43.07
N VAL A 9 -15.94 20.47 -41.76
CA VAL A 9 -14.78 20.10 -40.94
C VAL A 9 -15.00 18.69 -40.45
N ALA A 10 -14.29 17.73 -41.06
CA ALA A 10 -14.26 16.35 -40.56
C ALA A 10 -13.34 16.28 -39.35
N PHE A 11 -13.90 16.08 -38.16
CA PHE A 11 -13.14 15.69 -36.97
C PHE A 11 -12.71 14.24 -37.15
N LEU A 12 -11.45 14.00 -37.43
CA LEU A 12 -10.81 12.70 -37.29
C LEU A 12 -10.68 12.44 -35.79
N ALA A 13 -11.60 11.68 -35.22
CA ALA A 13 -11.42 11.07 -33.92
C ALA A 13 -10.30 10.02 -34.06
N SER A 14 -9.10 10.32 -33.60
CA SER A 14 -8.04 9.35 -33.40
C SER A 14 -8.46 8.41 -32.27
N GLY A 15 -9.17 7.35 -32.61
CA GLY A 15 -9.45 6.25 -31.70
C GLY A 15 -8.13 5.56 -31.36
N GLY A 16 -7.52 5.94 -30.25
CA GLY A 16 -6.42 5.19 -29.67
C GLY A 16 -6.96 3.80 -29.32
N VAL A 17 -6.45 2.78 -30.01
CA VAL A 17 -6.68 1.38 -29.61
C VAL A 17 -6.02 1.23 -28.25
N ALA A 18 -6.82 1.12 -27.19
CA ALA A 18 -6.31 0.75 -25.88
C ALA A 18 -5.73 -0.66 -26.03
N MET A 19 -4.40 -0.75 -26.10
CA MET A 19 -3.71 -2.03 -26.08
C MET A 19 -3.96 -2.64 -24.70
N ALA A 20 -4.62 -3.79 -24.67
CA ALA A 20 -4.77 -4.55 -23.44
C ALA A 20 -3.37 -4.86 -22.90
N GLN A 21 -3.07 -4.38 -21.69
CA GLN A 21 -1.80 -4.66 -21.03
C GLN A 21 -1.82 -6.12 -20.59
N THR A 22 -1.10 -6.98 -21.29
CA THR A 22 -0.94 -8.40 -20.94
C THR A 22 0.32 -8.54 -20.08
N ILE A 23 0.21 -9.27 -18.96
CA ILE A 23 1.36 -9.65 -18.14
C ILE A 23 1.91 -10.95 -18.73
N ASP A 24 3.07 -10.87 -19.40
CA ASP A 24 3.81 -12.04 -19.85
C ASP A 24 4.76 -12.49 -18.74
N LEU A 25 4.42 -13.59 -18.07
CA LEU A 25 5.23 -14.14 -16.98
C LEU A 25 6.63 -14.58 -17.41
N SER A 26 6.86 -14.85 -18.70
CA SER A 26 8.19 -15.22 -19.20
C SER A 26 9.17 -14.06 -19.25
N THR A 27 8.66 -12.82 -19.35
CA THR A 27 9.42 -11.56 -19.40
C THR A 27 9.24 -10.70 -18.15
N THR A 28 8.65 -11.26 -17.10
CA THR A 28 8.31 -10.53 -15.88
C THR A 28 9.06 -11.14 -14.68
N THR A 29 9.56 -10.28 -13.80
CA THR A 29 10.03 -10.67 -12.46
C THR A 29 8.91 -10.42 -11.46
N ILE A 30 8.64 -11.41 -10.59
CA ILE A 30 7.69 -11.25 -9.49
C ILE A 30 8.48 -10.88 -8.23
N VAL A 31 8.15 -9.75 -7.63
CA VAL A 31 8.75 -9.27 -6.37
C VAL A 31 7.72 -9.40 -5.25
N ASP A 32 8.12 -10.07 -4.17
CA ASP A 32 7.33 -10.15 -2.95
C ASP A 32 7.58 -8.90 -2.09
N LEU A 33 6.53 -8.20 -1.74
CA LEU A 33 6.57 -6.94 -0.99
C LEU A 33 6.04 -7.10 0.44
N SER A 34 5.97 -8.34 0.97
CA SER A 34 5.38 -8.63 2.26
C SER A 34 6.41 -9.18 3.24
N HIS A 35 6.35 -8.75 4.50
CA HIS A 35 7.05 -9.39 5.59
C HIS A 35 6.39 -10.73 5.96
N ALA A 36 7.18 -11.68 6.46
CA ALA A 36 6.64 -12.91 7.04
C ALA A 36 5.96 -12.60 8.39
N PHE A 37 4.89 -13.33 8.69
CA PHE A 37 4.22 -13.26 9.98
C PHE A 37 4.81 -14.29 10.95
N ASP A 38 5.35 -13.81 12.05
CA ASP A 38 5.90 -14.61 13.15
C ASP A 38 5.77 -13.86 14.50
N SER A 39 6.41 -14.35 15.55
CA SER A 39 6.36 -13.73 16.88
C SER A 39 7.04 -12.34 16.95
N ALA A 40 7.83 -11.96 15.95
CA ALA A 40 8.44 -10.64 15.82
C ALA A 40 7.66 -9.70 14.91
N THR A 41 6.48 -10.11 14.41
CA THR A 41 5.63 -9.27 13.58
C THR A 41 5.22 -8.02 14.33
N ILE A 42 5.60 -6.87 13.78
CA ILE A 42 5.27 -5.56 14.37
C ILE A 42 3.77 -5.29 14.21
N HIS A 43 3.15 -4.81 15.28
CA HIS A 43 1.78 -4.37 15.37
C HIS A 43 1.72 -3.01 16.07
N TRP A 44 0.58 -2.36 16.03
CA TRP A 44 0.45 -1.04 16.66
C TRP A 44 0.63 -1.15 18.18
N PRO A 45 1.37 -0.22 18.84
CA PRO A 45 1.75 -0.36 20.26
C PRO A 45 0.59 -0.49 21.23
N THR A 46 -0.59 0.05 20.88
CA THR A 46 -1.79 -0.03 21.74
C THR A 46 -2.62 -1.30 21.53
N ASP A 47 -2.25 -2.15 20.56
CA ASP A 47 -2.90 -3.45 20.39
C ASP A 47 -2.52 -4.38 21.54
N PRO A 48 -3.47 -5.15 22.09
CA PRO A 48 -3.23 -5.97 23.28
C PRO A 48 -2.34 -7.18 23.05
N SER A 49 -2.17 -7.62 21.80
CA SER A 49 -1.35 -8.78 21.43
C SER A 49 -0.90 -8.66 19.98
N GLY A 50 0.24 -9.29 19.64
CA GLY A 50 0.73 -9.43 18.28
C GLY A 50 0.27 -10.72 17.60
N PHE A 51 1.02 -11.18 16.60
CA PHE A 51 0.77 -12.43 15.89
C PHE A 51 1.11 -13.64 16.74
N GLU A 52 0.15 -14.56 16.86
CA GLU A 52 0.33 -15.85 17.53
C GLU A 52 0.03 -16.99 16.56
N LEU A 53 0.95 -17.97 16.48
CA LEU A 53 0.77 -19.21 15.75
C LEU A 53 0.70 -20.38 16.73
N LYS A 54 -0.47 -21.02 16.84
CA LYS A 54 -0.71 -22.13 17.75
C LYS A 54 -0.80 -23.45 16.99
N ALA A 55 0.08 -24.40 17.29
CA ALA A 55 -0.01 -25.75 16.76
C ALA A 55 -1.25 -26.45 17.33
N LEU A 56 -2.15 -26.91 16.43
CA LEU A 56 -3.29 -27.73 16.76
C LEU A 56 -2.92 -29.21 16.75
N HIS A 57 -2.08 -29.61 15.81
CA HIS A 57 -1.51 -30.95 15.70
C HIS A 57 -0.18 -30.88 14.97
N LYS A 58 0.79 -31.69 15.39
CA LYS A 58 2.06 -31.87 14.66
C LYS A 58 2.64 -33.24 14.99
N GLY A 59 2.54 -34.17 14.04
CA GLY A 59 3.09 -35.52 14.22
C GLY A 59 2.49 -36.56 13.28
N THR A 60 2.91 -37.82 13.49
CA THR A 60 2.34 -38.94 12.77
C THR A 60 1.02 -39.35 13.44
N THR A 61 -0.03 -39.46 12.65
CA THR A 61 -1.35 -39.91 13.10
C THR A 61 -1.38 -41.42 13.38
N ASP A 62 -2.42 -41.90 14.08
CA ASP A 62 -2.65 -43.33 14.32
C ASP A 62 -2.81 -44.14 13.02
N LYS A 63 -3.09 -43.47 11.89
CA LYS A 63 -3.21 -44.07 10.54
C LYS A 63 -1.86 -44.08 9.78
N GLY A 64 -0.77 -43.67 10.40
CA GLY A 64 0.59 -43.74 9.87
C GLY A 64 1.00 -42.63 8.89
N PHE A 65 0.24 -41.54 8.76
CA PHE A 65 0.65 -40.37 7.95
C PHE A 65 0.96 -39.15 8.83
N PHE A 66 1.87 -38.31 8.37
CA PHE A 66 2.21 -37.03 9.03
C PHE A 66 1.10 -36.00 8.80
N TYR A 67 0.69 -35.31 9.86
CA TYR A 67 -0.27 -34.22 9.82
C TYR A 67 0.25 -33.04 10.65
N TYR A 68 0.16 -31.82 10.07
CA TYR A 68 0.52 -30.58 10.75
C TYR A 68 -0.52 -29.52 10.46
N ALA A 69 -1.15 -28.99 11.50
CA ALA A 69 -2.17 -27.95 11.42
C ALA A 69 -1.95 -26.92 12.55
N ASN A 70 -2.18 -25.65 12.21
CA ASN A 70 -2.10 -24.53 13.14
C ASN A 70 -3.39 -23.72 13.11
N ALA A 71 -3.62 -22.95 14.18
CA ALA A 71 -4.46 -21.76 14.19
C ALA A 71 -3.56 -20.54 14.39
N PHE A 72 -4.01 -19.36 13.96
CA PHE A 72 -3.35 -18.11 14.27
C PHE A 72 -4.33 -17.07 14.78
N CYS A 73 -3.81 -16.08 15.51
CA CYS A 73 -4.50 -14.87 15.94
C CYS A 73 -3.59 -13.67 15.70
N ALA A 74 -4.14 -12.58 15.22
CA ALA A 74 -3.43 -11.32 15.01
C ALA A 74 -4.41 -10.15 14.98
N PRO A 75 -4.00 -8.91 15.31
CA PRO A 75 -4.72 -7.70 14.92
C PRO A 75 -4.82 -7.62 13.41
N GLU A 76 -5.90 -7.03 12.88
CA GLU A 76 -6.08 -6.82 11.43
C GLU A 76 -4.97 -5.93 10.85
N HIS A 77 -4.47 -4.97 11.66
CA HIS A 77 -3.47 -3.96 11.33
C HIS A 77 -2.09 -4.34 11.88
N SER A 78 -1.58 -5.52 11.51
CA SER A 78 -0.26 -5.99 11.90
C SER A 78 0.52 -6.55 10.71
N GLY A 79 1.86 -6.47 10.76
CA GLY A 79 2.69 -6.91 9.65
C GLY A 79 2.32 -6.20 8.34
N THR A 80 2.60 -6.80 7.20
CA THR A 80 2.14 -6.25 5.91
C THR A 80 0.63 -6.44 5.78
N HIS A 81 -0.11 -5.34 5.72
CA HIS A 81 -1.57 -5.36 5.71
C HIS A 81 -2.17 -4.26 4.83
N ILE A 82 -3.47 -4.36 4.60
CA ILE A 82 -4.29 -3.33 3.97
C ILE A 82 -5.23 -2.72 4.99
N ASP A 83 -5.40 -1.39 4.91
CA ASP A 83 -6.48 -0.68 5.58
C ASP A 83 -7.66 -0.54 4.65
N ALA A 84 -8.82 -1.02 5.08
CA ALA A 84 -10.06 -0.70 4.42
C ALA A 84 -10.50 0.72 4.77
N PRO A 85 -11.18 1.44 3.86
CA PRO A 85 -11.63 2.82 4.10
C PRO A 85 -12.42 3.01 5.41
N MET A 86 -13.15 1.98 5.86
CA MET A 86 -13.89 1.99 7.13
C MET A 86 -12.99 2.19 8.36
N HIS A 87 -11.70 1.88 8.28
CA HIS A 87 -10.78 2.00 9.40
C HIS A 87 -10.82 3.41 10.03
N PHE A 88 -10.85 4.47 9.21
CA PHE A 88 -10.92 5.86 9.67
C PHE A 88 -12.13 6.65 9.15
N ALA A 89 -13.09 5.98 8.48
CA ALA A 89 -14.28 6.66 7.98
C ALA A 89 -15.53 5.79 8.08
N GLU A 90 -16.40 6.13 9.02
CA GLU A 90 -17.68 5.45 9.27
C GLU A 90 -18.53 5.37 7.98
N GLY A 91 -19.12 4.19 7.73
CA GLY A 91 -19.99 3.95 6.56
C GLY A 91 -19.27 3.83 5.22
N ARG A 92 -17.94 3.77 5.22
CA ARG A 92 -17.13 3.49 4.04
C ARG A 92 -16.92 1.99 3.86
N TRP A 93 -16.24 1.59 2.79
CA TRP A 93 -15.99 0.19 2.47
C TRP A 93 -15.29 -0.55 3.61
N THR A 94 -15.87 -1.65 4.03
CA THR A 94 -15.17 -2.67 4.81
C THR A 94 -14.27 -3.50 3.89
N ASN A 95 -13.42 -4.34 4.47
CA ASN A 95 -12.54 -5.23 3.70
C ASN A 95 -13.30 -6.06 2.64
N THR A 96 -14.52 -6.51 2.93
CA THR A 96 -15.33 -7.28 1.97
C THR A 96 -16.04 -6.43 0.92
N ASP A 97 -16.16 -5.13 1.12
CA ASP A 97 -16.81 -4.21 0.18
C ASP A 97 -15.84 -3.68 -0.87
N ILE A 98 -14.52 -3.83 -0.65
CA ILE A 98 -13.51 -3.39 -1.62
C ILE A 98 -13.69 -4.17 -2.93
N PRO A 99 -13.97 -3.48 -4.05
CA PRO A 99 -14.05 -4.14 -5.35
C PRO A 99 -12.69 -4.77 -5.72
N VAL A 100 -12.69 -6.03 -6.18
CA VAL A 100 -11.45 -6.78 -6.44
C VAL A 100 -10.54 -6.10 -7.47
N GLU A 101 -11.11 -5.40 -8.44
CA GLU A 101 -10.38 -4.62 -9.44
C GLU A 101 -9.62 -3.42 -8.84
N ARG A 102 -9.97 -3.00 -7.62
CA ARG A 102 -9.22 -1.96 -6.89
C ARG A 102 -7.93 -2.50 -6.27
N LEU A 103 -7.83 -3.81 -6.11
CA LEU A 103 -6.70 -4.50 -5.47
C LEU A 103 -5.56 -4.86 -6.45
N VAL A 104 -5.75 -4.54 -7.74
CA VAL A 104 -4.76 -4.80 -8.82
C VAL A 104 -4.65 -3.56 -9.68
N GLY A 105 -3.43 -3.13 -10.00
CA GLY A 105 -3.27 -1.98 -10.91
C GLY A 105 -1.82 -1.54 -11.14
N PRO A 106 -1.65 -0.54 -12.01
CA PRO A 106 -0.33 0.04 -12.25
C PRO A 106 0.21 0.64 -10.96
N ALA A 107 1.49 0.38 -10.68
CA ALA A 107 2.18 0.90 -9.51
C ALA A 107 3.25 1.90 -9.91
N VAL A 108 3.39 2.95 -9.10
CA VAL A 108 4.50 3.90 -9.15
C VAL A 108 5.17 3.94 -7.78
N VAL A 109 6.49 4.17 -7.75
CA VAL A 109 7.28 4.29 -6.52
C VAL A 109 7.86 5.69 -6.44
N ILE A 110 7.50 6.40 -5.38
CA ILE A 110 8.12 7.67 -5.00
C ILE A 110 9.16 7.38 -3.92
N ASP A 111 10.41 7.73 -4.16
CA ASP A 111 11.53 7.43 -3.26
C ASP A 111 11.96 8.67 -2.49
N ILE A 112 11.79 8.65 -1.17
CA ILE A 112 12.25 9.68 -0.23
C ILE A 112 13.30 9.14 0.75
N SER A 113 13.94 8.01 0.43
CA SER A 113 14.88 7.35 1.35
C SER A 113 16.06 8.26 1.76
N VAL A 114 16.47 9.19 0.90
CA VAL A 114 17.51 10.18 1.21
C VAL A 114 17.02 11.20 2.23
N GLN A 115 15.81 11.72 2.06
CA GLN A 115 15.18 12.66 2.98
C GLN A 115 14.90 11.99 4.34
N ALA A 116 14.35 10.78 4.30
CA ALA A 116 14.06 9.99 5.49
C ALA A 116 15.30 9.60 6.30
N ALA A 117 16.44 9.44 5.64
CA ALA A 117 17.73 9.19 6.34
C ALA A 117 18.21 10.38 7.14
N VAL A 118 17.84 11.60 6.76
CA VAL A 118 18.21 12.86 7.44
C VAL A 118 17.18 13.27 8.47
N ASP A 119 15.90 13.11 8.14
CA ASP A 119 14.76 13.44 9.01
C ASP A 119 13.87 12.20 9.17
N PRO A 120 13.89 11.53 10.34
CA PRO A 120 13.07 10.34 10.57
C PRO A 120 11.56 10.62 10.57
N ASP A 121 11.14 11.87 10.70
CA ASP A 121 9.74 12.29 10.68
C ASP A 121 9.36 12.97 9.35
N TYR A 122 10.18 12.79 8.31
CA TYR A 122 9.93 13.37 7.00
C TYR A 122 8.57 12.95 6.46
N ARG A 123 7.86 13.93 5.92
CA ARG A 123 6.55 13.73 5.27
C ARG A 123 6.66 14.05 3.80
N LEU A 124 6.35 13.09 2.95
CA LEU A 124 6.23 13.33 1.51
C LEU A 124 5.32 14.55 1.28
N THR A 125 5.83 15.54 0.58
CA THR A 125 5.10 16.76 0.26
C THR A 125 4.51 16.70 -1.15
N ARG A 126 3.51 17.55 -1.43
CA ARG A 126 3.02 17.75 -2.81
C ARG A 126 4.14 18.17 -3.76
N ALA A 127 5.12 18.94 -3.29
CA ALA A 127 6.25 19.39 -4.11
C ALA A 127 7.11 18.20 -4.56
N ASP A 128 7.37 17.24 -3.67
CA ASP A 128 8.11 16.01 -4.00
C ASP A 128 7.36 15.19 -5.06
N VAL A 129 6.04 15.10 -4.96
CA VAL A 129 5.22 14.39 -5.96
C VAL A 129 5.31 15.07 -7.32
N LEU A 130 5.25 16.40 -7.35
CA LEU A 130 5.39 17.17 -8.61
C LEU A 130 6.77 17.04 -9.21
N GLU A 131 7.84 17.00 -8.39
CA GLU A 131 9.20 16.76 -8.84
C GLU A 131 9.34 15.35 -9.46
N TRP A 132 8.74 14.33 -8.78
CA TRP A 132 8.66 12.98 -9.33
C TRP A 132 7.98 12.97 -10.69
N GLU A 133 6.84 13.66 -10.84
CA GLU A 133 6.11 13.75 -12.11
C GLU A 133 6.90 14.47 -13.22
N GLN A 134 7.72 15.46 -12.88
CA GLN A 134 8.61 16.10 -13.85
C GLN A 134 9.64 15.13 -14.41
N ALA A 135 10.13 14.21 -13.58
CA ALA A 135 11.15 13.24 -13.97
C ALA A 135 10.58 12.02 -14.71
N HIS A 136 9.35 11.57 -14.36
CA HIS A 136 8.81 10.28 -14.79
C HIS A 136 7.49 10.38 -15.58
N GLY A 137 6.94 11.57 -15.73
CA GLY A 137 5.61 11.80 -16.30
C GLY A 137 4.51 11.77 -15.25
N ALA A 138 3.31 12.20 -15.64
CA ALA A 138 2.17 12.25 -14.73
C ALA A 138 1.85 10.86 -14.17
N ILE A 139 1.55 10.79 -12.87
CA ILE A 139 1.07 9.57 -12.22
C ILE A 139 -0.21 9.11 -12.94
N PRO A 140 -0.28 7.84 -13.41
CA PRO A 140 -1.45 7.34 -14.11
C PRO A 140 -2.71 7.42 -13.26
N ASP A 141 -3.83 7.73 -13.89
CA ASP A 141 -5.14 7.69 -13.22
C ASP A 141 -5.38 6.31 -12.59
N SER A 142 -5.91 6.30 -11.38
CA SER A 142 -6.15 5.07 -10.63
C SER A 142 -4.88 4.23 -10.35
N ALA A 143 -3.70 4.83 -10.30
CA ALA A 143 -2.48 4.13 -9.90
C ALA A 143 -2.50 3.74 -8.42
N ILE A 144 -1.68 2.75 -8.09
CA ILE A 144 -1.25 2.43 -6.73
C ILE A 144 0.06 3.16 -6.51
N VAL A 145 0.11 4.09 -5.55
CA VAL A 145 1.30 4.90 -5.26
C VAL A 145 2.00 4.32 -4.06
N LEU A 146 3.26 3.95 -4.23
CA LEU A 146 4.10 3.36 -3.19
C LEU A 146 5.15 4.38 -2.76
N LEU A 147 5.25 4.63 -1.47
CA LEU A 147 6.25 5.49 -0.87
C LEU A 147 7.39 4.62 -0.32
N ARG A 148 8.57 4.75 -0.92
CA ARG A 148 9.79 4.13 -0.42
C ARG A 148 10.52 5.10 0.50
N THR A 149 10.63 4.73 1.76
CA THR A 149 11.38 5.48 2.76
C THR A 149 12.71 4.81 3.11
N GLY A 150 12.90 3.54 2.73
CA GLY A 150 14.02 2.70 3.13
C GLY A 150 13.89 2.14 4.55
N TRP A 151 12.75 2.37 5.19
CA TRP A 151 12.52 2.03 6.60
C TRP A 151 12.39 0.52 6.83
N SER A 152 11.90 -0.22 5.84
CA SER A 152 11.77 -1.69 5.92
C SER A 152 13.07 -2.42 6.26
N ALA A 153 14.24 -1.79 6.04
CA ALA A 153 15.54 -2.34 6.44
C ALA A 153 15.72 -2.45 7.97
N ARG A 154 14.87 -1.78 8.75
CA ARG A 154 14.87 -1.80 10.22
C ARG A 154 14.01 -2.93 10.80
N TRP A 155 13.16 -3.56 9.96
CA TRP A 155 12.33 -4.68 10.36
C TRP A 155 13.19 -5.90 10.72
N PRO A 156 12.91 -6.69 11.79
CA PRO A 156 11.81 -6.55 12.75
C PRO A 156 12.21 -5.88 14.08
N ASP A 157 13.25 -5.05 14.11
CA ASP A 157 13.64 -4.32 15.32
C ASP A 157 12.58 -3.27 15.66
N LEU A 158 11.73 -3.56 16.64
CA LEU A 158 10.59 -2.72 17.01
C LEU A 158 11.00 -1.27 17.30
N LYS A 159 12.05 -1.07 18.13
CA LYS A 159 12.51 0.25 18.51
C LYS A 159 13.10 1.02 17.33
N ALA A 160 13.92 0.36 16.53
CA ALA A 160 14.49 0.99 15.34
C ALA A 160 13.42 1.33 14.31
N TYR A 161 12.38 0.50 14.18
CA TYR A 161 11.31 0.63 13.19
C TYR A 161 10.23 1.65 13.61
N MET A 162 9.80 1.62 14.88
CA MET A 162 8.73 2.48 15.40
C MET A 162 9.26 3.80 16.01
N GLY A 163 10.58 3.87 16.33
CA GLY A 163 11.19 4.98 17.07
C GLY A 163 11.07 4.82 18.59
N ASP A 164 10.04 4.15 19.06
CA ASP A 164 9.81 3.80 20.46
C ASP A 164 9.29 2.36 20.57
N ASP A 165 9.57 1.70 21.69
CA ASP A 165 9.16 0.32 22.01
C ASP A 165 8.35 0.21 23.31
N THR A 166 7.82 1.33 23.81
CA THR A 166 7.02 1.38 25.05
C THR A 166 5.66 0.70 24.82
N PRO A 167 5.35 -0.42 25.49
CA PRO A 167 4.09 -1.10 25.30
C PRO A 167 2.88 -0.24 25.72
N GLY A 168 1.85 -0.20 24.89
CA GLY A 168 0.62 0.53 25.15
C GLY A 168 0.71 2.04 24.89
N ASP A 169 1.85 2.55 24.41
CA ASP A 169 2.06 3.97 24.14
C ASP A 169 2.47 4.20 22.68
N ALA A 170 1.68 4.98 21.95
CA ALA A 170 1.94 5.41 20.59
C ALA A 170 2.29 6.90 20.49
N SER A 171 2.57 7.58 21.61
CA SER A 171 2.79 9.03 21.63
C SER A 171 4.20 9.47 21.25
N HIS A 172 5.15 8.52 21.20
CA HIS A 172 6.57 8.77 20.94
C HIS A 172 7.10 8.05 19.68
N LEU A 173 6.20 7.77 18.72
CA LEU A 173 6.60 7.10 17.49
C LEU A 173 7.30 8.06 16.54
N HIS A 174 8.34 7.57 15.84
CA HIS A 174 9.14 8.31 14.90
C HIS A 174 9.44 7.44 13.66
N PHE A 175 8.74 7.72 12.56
CA PHE A 175 8.99 7.16 11.23
C PHE A 175 8.40 8.07 10.14
N PRO A 176 9.02 8.12 8.93
CA PRO A 176 8.55 8.94 7.83
C PRO A 176 7.31 8.35 7.17
N SER A 177 6.50 9.19 6.52
CA SER A 177 5.39 8.74 5.70
C SER A 177 4.84 9.83 4.78
N TYR A 178 3.57 9.73 4.39
CA TYR A 178 2.89 10.75 3.59
C TYR A 178 2.59 12.00 4.40
N GLY A 179 2.71 13.18 3.76
CA GLY A 179 2.10 14.41 4.23
C GLY A 179 0.64 14.52 3.74
N PRO A 180 -0.23 15.21 4.50
CA PRO A 180 -1.63 15.35 4.13
C PRO A 180 -1.84 16.12 2.81
N ASP A 181 -0.96 17.04 2.44
CA ASP A 181 -1.00 17.77 1.16
C ASP A 181 -0.68 16.87 -0.04
N ALA A 182 0.32 15.98 0.10
CA ALA A 182 0.64 14.97 -0.90
C ALA A 182 -0.50 13.96 -1.04
N ALA A 183 -1.02 13.44 0.07
CA ALA A 183 -2.15 12.50 0.07
C ALA A 183 -3.40 13.10 -0.58
N ALA A 184 -3.74 14.35 -0.24
CA ALA A 184 -4.88 15.05 -0.83
C ALA A 184 -4.70 15.24 -2.35
N TYR A 185 -3.48 15.57 -2.81
CA TYR A 185 -3.17 15.70 -4.23
C TYR A 185 -3.27 14.35 -4.97
N LEU A 186 -2.68 13.30 -4.42
CA LEU A 186 -2.70 11.95 -5.01
C LEU A 186 -4.13 11.40 -5.12
N VAL A 187 -4.94 11.62 -4.09
CA VAL A 187 -6.33 11.16 -4.05
C VAL A 187 -7.24 12.03 -4.94
N GLY A 188 -7.13 13.36 -4.83
CA GLY A 188 -8.04 14.29 -5.48
C GLY A 188 -7.71 14.59 -6.94
N GLU A 189 -6.41 14.69 -7.29
CA GLU A 189 -5.96 15.13 -8.61
C GLU A 189 -5.41 13.98 -9.47
N ARG A 190 -4.98 12.88 -8.87
CA ARG A 190 -4.43 11.70 -9.53
C ARG A 190 -5.31 10.47 -9.38
N HIS A 191 -6.40 10.59 -8.62
CA HIS A 191 -7.38 9.55 -8.37
C HIS A 191 -6.73 8.22 -7.95
N ALA A 192 -5.63 8.31 -7.18
CA ALA A 192 -4.94 7.13 -6.67
C ALA A 192 -5.94 6.18 -6.00
N ARG A 193 -5.86 4.88 -6.32
CA ARG A 193 -6.76 3.88 -5.74
C ARG A 193 -6.27 3.33 -4.41
N MET A 194 -4.97 3.48 -4.13
CA MET A 194 -4.31 2.94 -2.95
C MET A 194 -3.00 3.70 -2.72
N LEU A 195 -2.67 4.01 -1.49
CA LEU A 195 -1.36 4.52 -1.08
C LEU A 195 -0.67 3.45 -0.23
N GLY A 196 0.58 3.12 -0.55
CA GLY A 196 1.36 2.13 0.17
C GLY A 196 2.66 2.70 0.71
N VAL A 197 3.18 2.17 1.83
CA VAL A 197 4.42 2.63 2.46
C VAL A 197 5.19 1.49 3.11
N ASP A 198 6.51 1.63 3.22
CA ASP A 198 7.39 0.68 3.89
C ASP A 198 7.65 1.05 5.38
N THR A 199 6.69 1.75 6.00
CA THR A 199 6.64 2.06 7.44
C THR A 199 5.36 1.53 8.07
N ALA A 200 5.22 1.72 9.39
CA ALA A 200 4.11 1.19 10.17
C ALA A 200 2.77 1.91 9.93
N SER A 201 2.78 3.07 9.28
CA SER A 201 1.57 3.85 9.04
C SER A 201 1.71 4.75 7.81
N VAL A 202 0.58 4.96 7.09
CA VAL A 202 0.48 5.98 6.03
C VAL A 202 0.55 7.41 6.59
N ASP A 203 0.26 7.62 7.87
CA ASP A 203 0.62 8.84 8.61
C ASP A 203 2.01 8.70 9.20
N HIS A 204 2.76 9.80 9.37
CA HIS A 204 4.10 9.78 9.99
C HIS A 204 4.02 9.51 11.50
N GLY A 205 5.10 8.97 12.08
CA GLY A 205 5.13 8.49 13.47
C GLY A 205 4.53 9.44 14.51
N PRO A 206 4.89 10.73 14.54
CA PRO A 206 4.34 11.69 15.50
C PRO A 206 2.88 12.07 15.31
N SER A 207 2.19 11.56 14.28
CA SER A 207 0.78 11.91 14.00
C SER A 207 -0.15 11.41 15.11
N GLN A 208 -0.98 12.31 15.64
CA GLN A 208 -1.98 12.01 16.69
C GLN A 208 -3.42 12.11 16.18
N ASP A 209 -3.62 12.71 15.00
CA ASP A 209 -4.93 12.98 14.40
C ASP A 209 -5.16 12.26 13.05
N PHE A 210 -4.17 11.50 12.58
CA PHE A 210 -4.24 10.61 11.43
C PHE A 210 -4.85 11.26 10.17
N PRO A 211 -4.36 12.42 9.72
CA PRO A 211 -4.99 13.15 8.61
C PRO A 211 -4.93 12.39 7.30
N VAL A 212 -3.87 11.60 7.04
CA VAL A 212 -3.74 10.83 5.79
C VAL A 212 -4.76 9.69 5.77
N HIS A 213 -4.87 8.88 6.82
CA HIS A 213 -5.91 7.85 6.94
C HIS A 213 -7.31 8.42 6.70
N ARG A 214 -7.61 9.59 7.30
CA ARG A 214 -8.92 10.25 7.15
C ARG A 214 -9.18 10.70 5.72
N ILE A 215 -8.17 11.21 5.01
CA ILE A 215 -8.28 11.56 3.59
C ILE A 215 -8.56 10.30 2.76
N LEU A 216 -7.82 9.22 2.98
CA LEU A 216 -8.00 7.95 2.28
C LEU A 216 -9.39 7.38 2.54
N GLY A 217 -9.77 7.22 3.80
CA GLY A 217 -11.06 6.67 4.20
C GLY A 217 -12.24 7.44 3.60
N ALA A 218 -12.23 8.78 3.67
CA ALA A 218 -13.27 9.63 3.11
C ALA A 218 -13.47 9.44 1.61
N ALA A 219 -12.42 9.05 0.87
CA ALA A 219 -12.43 8.86 -0.58
C ALA A 219 -12.61 7.39 -1.02
N ASN A 220 -12.80 6.44 -0.12
CA ASN A 220 -12.75 5.00 -0.40
C ASN A 220 -11.42 4.58 -1.08
N VAL A 221 -10.30 5.12 -0.60
CA VAL A 221 -8.94 4.76 -0.98
C VAL A 221 -8.34 3.90 0.13
N MET A 222 -7.63 2.83 -0.23
CA MET A 222 -7.01 1.91 0.71
C MET A 222 -5.61 2.38 1.10
N GLY A 223 -5.18 2.06 2.33
CA GLY A 223 -3.79 2.09 2.78
C GLY A 223 -3.12 0.73 2.64
N LEU A 224 -1.82 0.68 2.35
CA LEU A 224 -0.96 -0.50 2.49
C LEU A 224 0.21 -0.13 3.38
N GLU A 225 0.44 -0.90 4.42
CA GLU A 225 1.45 -0.60 5.42
C GLU A 225 2.42 -1.75 5.61
N ASN A 226 3.59 -1.43 6.16
CA ASN A 226 4.66 -2.39 6.38
C ASN A 226 5.06 -3.15 5.11
N LEU A 227 5.22 -2.44 3.99
CA LEU A 227 5.75 -3.02 2.76
C LEU A 227 7.27 -3.24 2.87
N THR A 228 7.80 -4.15 2.05
CA THR A 228 9.24 -4.38 1.93
C THR A 228 9.67 -4.47 0.48
N ASN A 229 10.99 -4.49 0.22
CA ASN A 229 11.56 -4.66 -1.12
C ASN A 229 11.13 -3.61 -2.16
N LEU A 230 10.70 -2.41 -1.74
CA LEU A 230 10.33 -1.33 -2.66
C LEU A 230 11.54 -0.85 -3.49
N ASP A 231 12.76 -1.05 -3.00
CA ASP A 231 14.02 -0.80 -3.71
C ASP A 231 14.21 -1.67 -4.97
N LYS A 232 13.48 -2.78 -5.08
CA LYS A 232 13.51 -3.69 -6.24
C LYS A 232 12.53 -3.29 -7.35
N LEU A 233 11.73 -2.26 -7.13
CA LEU A 233 10.75 -1.78 -8.10
C LEU A 233 11.30 -0.59 -8.88
N PRO A 234 10.96 -0.46 -10.18
CA PRO A 234 11.21 0.76 -10.93
C PRO A 234 10.27 1.88 -10.44
N ALA A 235 10.62 3.13 -10.72
CA ALA A 235 9.79 4.29 -10.41
C ALA A 235 8.38 4.17 -11.03
N ALA A 236 8.25 3.55 -12.21
CA ALA A 236 6.97 3.29 -12.88
C ALA A 236 7.04 2.02 -13.74
N GLY A 237 5.89 1.49 -14.17
CA GLY A 237 5.80 0.35 -15.10
C GLY A 237 5.58 -1.01 -14.41
N ALA A 238 5.61 -1.10 -13.09
CA ALA A 238 5.19 -2.30 -12.38
C ALA A 238 3.65 -2.41 -12.30
N THR A 239 3.16 -3.65 -12.16
CA THR A 239 1.76 -3.92 -11.79
C THR A 239 1.74 -4.54 -10.41
N LEU A 240 1.01 -3.93 -9.48
CA LEU A 240 0.85 -4.43 -8.11
C LEU A 240 -0.41 -5.26 -7.98
N VAL A 241 -0.32 -6.28 -7.14
CA VAL A 241 -1.43 -7.12 -6.65
C VAL A 241 -1.37 -7.16 -5.13
N ALA A 242 -2.42 -6.68 -4.47
CA ALA A 242 -2.55 -6.65 -3.00
C ALA A 242 -3.87 -7.31 -2.59
N LEU A 243 -3.83 -8.61 -2.31
CA LEU A 243 -5.02 -9.39 -2.00
C LEU A 243 -5.08 -9.70 -0.50
N PRO A 244 -5.89 -8.96 0.29
CA PRO A 244 -6.03 -9.21 1.71
C PRO A 244 -6.77 -10.51 2.01
N MET A 245 -6.58 -11.04 3.20
CA MET A 245 -7.51 -12.00 3.77
C MET A 245 -8.92 -11.39 3.78
N LYS A 246 -9.89 -12.05 3.16
CA LYS A 246 -11.25 -11.51 3.00
C LYS A 246 -12.07 -11.66 4.28
N ILE A 247 -11.79 -10.79 5.26
CA ILE A 247 -12.48 -10.78 6.56
C ILE A 247 -13.78 -9.99 6.43
N ALA A 248 -14.90 -10.65 6.74
CA ALA A 248 -16.21 -10.01 6.66
C ALA A 248 -16.32 -8.87 7.70
N LYS A 249 -16.69 -7.68 7.23
CA LYS A 249 -16.79 -6.44 8.04
C LYS A 249 -15.47 -5.99 8.67
N GLY A 250 -14.31 -6.55 8.25
CA GLY A 250 -13.00 -6.14 8.74
C GLY A 250 -12.68 -4.70 8.38
N SER A 251 -11.96 -4.00 9.26
CA SER A 251 -11.41 -2.67 9.03
C SER A 251 -10.11 -2.71 8.23
N GLY A 252 -9.48 -3.87 8.14
CA GLY A 252 -8.27 -4.17 7.41
C GLY A 252 -8.03 -5.67 7.33
N ALA A 253 -6.88 -6.10 6.84
CA ALA A 253 -6.46 -7.49 6.90
C ALA A 253 -4.99 -7.69 6.53
N PRO A 254 -4.32 -8.73 7.09
CA PRO A 254 -3.06 -9.24 6.57
C PRO A 254 -3.13 -9.47 5.07
N THR A 255 -2.10 -9.03 4.35
CA THR A 255 -2.11 -8.98 2.89
C THR A 255 -0.81 -9.52 2.31
N ARG A 256 -0.88 -10.46 1.36
CA ARG A 256 0.26 -10.78 0.52
C ARG A 256 0.30 -9.81 -0.65
N VAL A 257 1.33 -8.98 -0.70
CA VAL A 257 1.54 -7.98 -1.75
C VAL A 257 2.64 -8.46 -2.67
N ILE A 258 2.39 -8.47 -3.97
CA ILE A 258 3.38 -8.79 -4.99
C ILE A 258 3.36 -7.74 -6.10
N ALA A 259 4.51 -7.54 -6.74
CA ALA A 259 4.63 -6.71 -7.92
C ALA A 259 5.15 -7.53 -9.11
N PHE A 260 4.53 -7.32 -10.27
CA PHE A 260 5.01 -7.80 -11.56
C PHE A 260 5.85 -6.69 -12.21
N VAL A 261 7.14 -6.93 -12.35
CA VAL A 261 8.13 -5.99 -12.89
C VAL A 261 8.58 -6.47 -14.26
N PRO A 262 8.35 -5.75 -15.36
CA PRO A 262 8.92 -6.09 -16.68
C PRO A 262 10.44 -6.17 -16.60
N ARG A 263 11.03 -7.15 -17.32
CA ARG A 263 12.49 -7.33 -17.42
C ARG A 263 13.07 -6.46 -18.51
#